data_e497eaf3ca668a11e5a7533bf6e68df4
#
_entry.id   e497eaf3ca668a11e5a7533bf6e68df4
#
_cell.length_a   1.000
_cell.length_b   1.000
_cell.length_c   1.000
_cell.angle_alpha   90.00
_cell.angle_beta   90.00
_cell.angle_gamma   90.00
#
_symmetry.space_group_name_H-M   'P 1'
#
loop_
_entity.id
_entity.type
_entity.pdbx_description
1 polymer ?
#
loop_
_entity_poly.entity_id
_entity_poly.type
_entity_poly.pdbx_seq_one_letter_code
_entity_poly.pdbx_strand_id
1 'polypeptide(L)'
;RQVNMESDQIKLYNLIWLRTIASQMSDAILERTILKISSDKYENQFTCKGEIIQFDGFLKVYIEGIDNNENEDSQGLLPNLQKGTQLSGNSITATEKFSRPPYRYSEASLVKKLEELGIGRPSTYAPTITTIQNRKYVVKGSYEGHERNYRQLFTQNNEIKTSILTENTGSDKGKLVPTEVGMIVTDFLVNNFQNILNYNFTASVEQDFDKIANGDIEWTSILKDFYGPFHSTVEDVQQNATRETGERVLGVDPVSGRKVSVRLGKFGPMAQIGTVDEEEKPIFAGLLPDQKISKITFEETMQLFKLPCYLGDFEDLSVESNAGRFGPYVKHNNVFVSLPKGLSPLEVSLEQAIELILEKRRIDAPIATYEGYDISKGKGRFGPFIKWNGLFINVNKSYDFDNLSENDCFELIELKKKKEAEKLLKVWDDLGIRLEKARWGRFNLIKGKVKVEFPKGTDLDKFNENNVGDYFKKKKPKKSKSKK
;
A
#
# COMPACT_ATOMS: atom_id res chain seq x y z
N ARG A 1 32.96 -18.43 -2.98
CA ARG A 1 32.82 -17.24 -3.85
C ARG A 1 31.89 -16.27 -3.15
N GLN A 2 32.41 -15.11 -2.73
CA GLN A 2 31.58 -13.98 -2.28
C GLN A 2 30.84 -13.47 -3.52
N VAL A 3 29.57 -13.77 -3.60
CA VAL A 3 28.68 -13.21 -4.61
C VAL A 3 28.16 -11.89 -4.03
N ASN A 4 28.39 -10.77 -4.69
CA ASN A 4 27.81 -9.48 -4.33
C ASN A 4 26.29 -9.54 -4.60
N MET A 5 25.51 -9.91 -3.59
CA MET A 5 24.06 -10.00 -3.65
C MET A 5 23.44 -8.87 -2.83
N GLU A 6 22.28 -8.38 -3.27
CA GLU A 6 21.46 -7.45 -2.48
C GLU A 6 20.85 -8.16 -1.27
N SER A 7 20.55 -7.42 -0.20
CA SER A 7 20.03 -7.96 1.06
C SER A 7 18.84 -8.91 0.87
N ASP A 8 17.89 -8.57 -0.01
CA ASP A 8 16.69 -9.39 -0.24
C ASP A 8 16.99 -10.65 -1.05
N GLN A 9 18.00 -10.61 -1.93
CA GLN A 9 18.50 -11.79 -2.63
C GLN A 9 19.16 -12.77 -1.68
N ILE A 10 19.93 -12.28 -0.68
CA ILE A 10 20.53 -13.11 0.38
C ILE A 10 19.46 -13.80 1.21
N LYS A 11 18.42 -13.09 1.61
CA LYS A 11 17.31 -13.68 2.38
C LYS A 11 16.61 -14.78 1.60
N LEU A 12 16.30 -14.53 0.31
CA LEU A 12 15.67 -15.53 -0.55
C LEU A 12 16.58 -16.75 -0.75
N TYR A 13 17.87 -16.55 -1.02
CA TYR A 13 18.84 -17.63 -1.15
C TYR A 13 18.89 -18.48 0.12
N ASN A 14 18.99 -17.86 1.29
CA ASN A 14 19.03 -18.56 2.58
C ASN A 14 17.74 -19.36 2.81
N LEU A 15 16.58 -18.81 2.50
CA LEU A 15 15.31 -19.51 2.61
C LEU A 15 15.26 -20.77 1.73
N ILE A 16 15.65 -20.66 0.46
CA ILE A 16 15.72 -21.79 -0.46
C ILE A 16 16.73 -22.83 0.03
N TRP A 17 17.89 -22.39 0.48
CA TRP A 17 18.95 -23.25 0.97
C TRP A 17 18.52 -24.03 2.22
N LEU A 18 17.95 -23.36 3.23
CA LEU A 18 17.45 -23.98 4.44
C LEU A 18 16.32 -24.98 4.13
N ARG A 19 15.38 -24.62 3.26
CA ARG A 19 14.29 -25.51 2.88
C ARG A 19 14.79 -26.74 2.11
N THR A 20 15.77 -26.55 1.23
CA THR A 20 16.39 -27.68 0.51
C THR A 20 17.10 -28.65 1.44
N ILE A 21 17.85 -28.14 2.42
CA ILE A 21 18.49 -29.01 3.43
C ILE A 21 17.42 -29.71 4.27
N ALA A 22 16.44 -28.95 4.78
CA ALA A 22 15.36 -29.51 5.60
C ALA A 22 14.60 -30.66 4.88
N SER A 23 14.39 -30.54 3.55
CA SER A 23 13.73 -31.60 2.78
C SER A 23 14.51 -32.92 2.67
N GLN A 24 15.81 -32.90 2.99
CA GLN A 24 16.68 -34.08 2.99
C GLN A 24 17.00 -34.57 4.40
N MET A 25 16.48 -33.90 5.44
CA MET A 25 16.65 -34.29 6.82
C MET A 25 15.56 -35.27 7.25
N SER A 26 15.85 -36.00 8.36
CA SER A 26 14.86 -36.89 8.98
C SER A 26 13.64 -36.10 9.47
N ASP A 27 12.51 -36.77 9.54
CA ASP A 27 11.29 -36.24 10.13
C ASP A 27 11.50 -35.86 11.60
N ALA A 28 10.79 -34.83 12.06
CA ALA A 28 10.71 -34.50 13.47
C ALA A 28 9.78 -35.46 14.19
N ILE A 29 10.14 -35.84 15.42
CA ILE A 29 9.31 -36.68 16.27
C ILE A 29 8.72 -35.80 17.37
N LEU A 30 7.40 -35.72 17.40
CA LEU A 30 6.64 -34.90 18.32
C LEU A 30 5.79 -35.82 19.21
N GLU A 31 5.90 -35.68 20.52
CA GLU A 31 5.01 -36.34 21.47
C GLU A 31 3.89 -35.40 21.89
N ARG A 32 2.65 -35.77 21.54
CA ARG A 32 1.45 -35.00 21.91
C ARG A 32 0.78 -35.66 23.10
N THR A 33 0.74 -34.96 24.20
CA THR A 33 0.06 -35.40 25.43
C THR A 33 -1.27 -34.65 25.57
N ILE A 34 -2.36 -35.39 25.75
CA ILE A 34 -3.68 -34.86 26.04
C ILE A 34 -4.08 -35.34 27.44
N LEU A 35 -4.12 -34.41 28.39
CA LEU A 35 -4.59 -34.68 29.75
C LEU A 35 -6.10 -34.36 29.82
N LYS A 36 -6.87 -35.34 30.30
CA LYS A 36 -8.28 -35.15 30.66
C LYS A 36 -8.38 -35.24 32.16
N ILE A 37 -8.78 -34.16 32.80
CA ILE A 37 -8.90 -34.03 34.24
C ILE A 37 -10.38 -34.00 34.57
N SER A 38 -10.84 -34.99 35.30
CA SER A 38 -12.24 -35.13 35.76
C SER A 38 -12.32 -34.89 37.28
N SER A 39 -13.50 -34.51 37.72
CA SER A 39 -13.86 -34.37 39.14
C SER A 39 -14.97 -35.35 39.47
N ASP A 40 -14.93 -35.98 40.66
CA ASP A 40 -15.97 -36.88 41.10
C ASP A 40 -17.31 -36.18 41.37
N LYS A 41 -17.29 -34.84 41.45
CA LYS A 41 -18.48 -34.01 41.74
C LYS A 41 -19.19 -33.45 40.53
N TYR A 42 -18.49 -33.39 39.35
CA TYR A 42 -19.00 -32.73 38.16
C TYR A 42 -18.71 -33.58 36.92
N GLU A 43 -19.67 -33.60 35.99
CA GLU A 43 -19.52 -34.33 34.72
C GLU A 43 -18.53 -33.64 33.74
N ASN A 44 -18.30 -32.32 33.90
CA ASN A 44 -17.44 -31.56 33.05
C ASN A 44 -15.93 -31.94 33.31
N GLN A 45 -15.17 -31.97 32.22
CA GLN A 45 -13.73 -32.28 32.26
C GLN A 45 -12.92 -31.09 31.78
N PHE A 46 -11.77 -30.86 32.40
CA PHE A 46 -10.74 -29.99 31.85
C PHE A 46 -9.87 -30.77 30.88
N THR A 47 -9.55 -30.18 29.74
CA THR A 47 -8.65 -30.77 28.76
C THR A 47 -7.42 -29.86 28.60
N CYS A 48 -6.24 -30.45 28.81
CA CYS A 48 -4.97 -29.78 28.57
C CYS A 48 -4.20 -30.52 27.48
N LYS A 49 -3.65 -29.77 26.51
CA LYS A 49 -2.86 -30.31 25.41
C LYS A 49 -1.43 -29.78 25.55
N GLY A 50 -0.45 -30.62 25.42
CA GLY A 50 0.95 -30.23 25.36
C GLY A 50 1.67 -31.02 24.27
N GLU A 51 2.74 -30.46 23.77
CA GLU A 51 3.57 -31.06 22.72
C GLU A 51 5.04 -30.92 23.13
N ILE A 52 5.76 -32.01 23.05
CA ILE A 52 7.20 -32.08 23.34
C ILE A 52 7.90 -32.57 22.08
N ILE A 53 8.93 -31.85 21.65
CA ILE A 53 9.78 -32.29 20.55
C ILE A 53 10.77 -33.33 21.11
N GLN A 54 10.57 -34.59 20.76
CA GLN A 54 11.46 -35.69 21.15
C GLN A 54 12.72 -35.72 20.28
N PHE A 55 12.56 -35.35 19.00
CA PHE A 55 13.65 -35.28 18.06
C PHE A 55 13.35 -34.15 17.06
N ASP A 56 14.25 -33.19 16.98
CA ASP A 56 14.03 -31.98 16.18
C ASP A 56 13.90 -32.27 14.68
N GLY A 57 14.66 -33.24 14.15
CA GLY A 57 14.68 -33.55 12.75
C GLY A 57 14.90 -32.28 11.86
N PHE A 58 14.09 -32.11 10.85
CA PHE A 58 14.17 -30.95 9.95
C PHE A 58 13.80 -29.63 10.64
N LEU A 59 13.04 -29.64 11.73
CA LEU A 59 12.64 -28.42 12.46
C LEU A 59 13.84 -27.66 13.03
N LYS A 60 15.00 -28.34 13.22
CA LYS A 60 16.23 -27.69 13.65
C LYS A 60 16.75 -26.65 12.66
N VAL A 61 16.44 -26.82 11.39
CA VAL A 61 16.93 -25.98 10.29
C VAL A 61 15.85 -25.08 9.73
N TYR A 62 14.61 -25.57 9.65
CA TYR A 62 13.51 -24.87 9.01
C TYR A 62 12.20 -25.02 9.79
N ILE A 63 11.67 -23.89 10.23
CA ILE A 63 10.35 -23.80 10.84
C ILE A 63 9.53 -22.87 9.94
N GLU A 64 8.40 -23.37 9.43
CA GLU A 64 7.48 -22.55 8.64
C GLU A 64 6.75 -21.55 9.54
N GLY A 65 6.85 -20.28 9.21
CA GLY A 65 6.11 -19.23 9.89
C GLY A 65 4.61 -19.36 9.61
N ILE A 66 3.80 -19.42 10.65
CA ILE A 66 2.33 -19.45 10.55
C ILE A 66 1.84 -18.03 10.77
N ASP A 67 1.15 -17.44 9.74
CA ASP A 67 0.58 -16.10 9.81
C ASP A 67 -0.59 -15.97 10.80
N ASN A 68 -1.14 -17.10 11.25
CA ASN A 68 -2.29 -17.17 12.15
C ASN A 68 -1.84 -17.74 13.50
N ASN A 69 -1.94 -16.92 14.54
CA ASN A 69 -1.74 -17.34 15.93
C ASN A 69 -2.93 -18.20 16.43
N GLU A 70 -3.35 -19.20 15.66
CA GLU A 70 -4.40 -20.13 16.11
C GLU A 70 -3.97 -21.06 17.24
N ASN A 71 -2.68 -21.08 17.57
CA ASN A 71 -2.09 -21.99 18.56
C ASN A 71 -1.55 -21.28 19.81
N GLU A 72 -2.04 -20.10 20.17
CA GLU A 72 -1.64 -19.45 21.43
C GLU A 72 -1.97 -20.27 22.69
N ASP A 73 -2.88 -21.26 22.59
CA ASP A 73 -3.36 -22.02 23.76
C ASP A 73 -2.57 -23.31 24.03
N SER A 74 -1.47 -23.64 23.32
CA SER A 74 -0.98 -25.03 23.37
C SER A 74 0.52 -25.27 23.45
N GLN A 75 1.33 -24.36 24.00
CA GLN A 75 2.76 -24.67 24.17
C GLN A 75 3.24 -24.54 25.64
N GLY A 76 2.61 -25.30 26.53
CA GLY A 76 3.14 -25.55 27.85
C GLY A 76 3.81 -26.97 27.92
N LEU A 77 5.00 -27.04 28.48
CA LEU A 77 5.57 -28.34 28.91
C LEU A 77 4.62 -28.95 29.93
N LEU A 78 3.95 -30.04 29.56
CA LEU A 78 3.14 -30.79 30.51
C LEU A 78 4.04 -31.69 31.34
N PRO A 79 3.80 -31.79 32.68
CA PRO A 79 4.51 -32.77 33.51
C PRO A 79 4.15 -34.18 33.09
N ASN A 80 5.07 -35.10 33.27
CA ASN A 80 4.83 -36.52 33.03
C ASN A 80 3.89 -37.07 34.13
N LEU A 81 2.61 -37.23 33.82
CA LEU A 81 1.57 -37.68 34.72
C LEU A 81 1.07 -39.07 34.31
N GLN A 82 0.90 -39.94 35.28
CA GLN A 82 0.30 -41.25 35.07
C GLN A 82 -1.24 -41.19 35.20
N LYS A 83 -1.93 -42.10 34.50
CA LYS A 83 -3.38 -42.22 34.60
C LYS A 83 -3.78 -42.51 36.05
N GLY A 84 -4.70 -41.73 36.58
CA GLY A 84 -5.19 -41.85 37.98
C GLY A 84 -4.43 -40.99 38.98
N THR A 85 -3.45 -40.18 38.54
CA THR A 85 -2.78 -39.23 39.44
C THR A 85 -3.78 -38.21 39.96
N GLN A 86 -3.84 -38.05 41.27
CA GLN A 86 -4.69 -37.02 41.89
C GLN A 86 -4.02 -35.67 41.80
N LEU A 87 -4.78 -34.69 41.32
CA LEU A 87 -4.34 -33.32 41.19
C LEU A 87 -5.07 -32.42 42.18
N SER A 88 -4.35 -31.53 42.84
CA SER A 88 -4.95 -30.45 43.66
C SER A 88 -5.04 -29.17 42.88
N GLY A 89 -6.24 -28.60 42.72
CA GLY A 89 -6.43 -27.33 42.06
C GLY A 89 -6.11 -26.18 43.01
N ASN A 90 -5.04 -25.41 42.74
CA ASN A 90 -4.68 -24.27 43.54
C ASN A 90 -5.50 -23.01 43.09
N SER A 91 -5.81 -22.89 41.84
CA SER A 91 -6.61 -21.84 41.30
C SER A 91 -7.28 -22.24 39.98
N ILE A 92 -8.43 -21.67 39.72
CA ILE A 92 -9.13 -21.81 38.46
C ILE A 92 -9.38 -20.41 37.91
N THR A 93 -9.02 -20.19 36.63
CA THR A 93 -9.26 -18.94 35.94
C THR A 93 -10.23 -19.18 34.81
N ALA A 94 -11.33 -18.45 34.78
CA ALA A 94 -12.28 -18.41 33.67
C ALA A 94 -12.15 -17.05 32.96
N THR A 95 -11.70 -17.07 31.73
CA THR A 95 -11.51 -15.87 30.93
C THR A 95 -12.57 -15.78 29.84
N GLU A 96 -13.28 -14.66 29.79
CA GLU A 96 -14.23 -14.36 28.72
C GLU A 96 -13.46 -14.25 27.41
N LYS A 97 -13.90 -15.00 26.39
CA LYS A 97 -13.31 -14.99 25.06
C LYS A 97 -14.38 -14.63 24.02
N PHE A 98 -13.96 -14.03 22.95
CA PHE A 98 -14.86 -13.63 21.86
C PHE A 98 -14.44 -14.35 20.58
N SER A 99 -15.41 -14.76 19.77
CA SER A 99 -15.11 -15.26 18.43
C SER A 99 -14.48 -14.15 17.59
N ARG A 100 -13.48 -14.52 16.79
CA ARG A 100 -12.81 -13.58 15.89
C ARG A 100 -13.34 -13.76 14.48
N PRO A 101 -13.51 -12.67 13.71
CA PRO A 101 -13.80 -12.79 12.29
C PRO A 101 -12.56 -13.41 11.56
N PRO A 102 -12.75 -13.96 10.36
CA PRO A 102 -11.62 -14.41 9.55
C PRO A 102 -10.61 -13.29 9.35
N TYR A 103 -9.32 -13.64 9.44
CA TYR A 103 -8.24 -12.67 9.22
C TYR A 103 -8.25 -12.16 7.78
N ARG A 104 -7.86 -10.88 7.60
CA ARG A 104 -7.57 -10.35 6.28
C ARG A 104 -6.32 -11.02 5.71
N TYR A 105 -6.27 -11.14 4.39
CA TYR A 105 -5.12 -11.76 3.74
C TYR A 105 -3.88 -10.86 3.82
N SER A 106 -2.73 -11.48 4.12
CA SER A 106 -1.42 -10.99 3.70
C SER A 106 -1.18 -11.38 2.24
N GLU A 107 -0.12 -10.88 1.60
CA GLU A 107 0.23 -11.34 0.25
C GLU A 107 0.50 -12.86 0.24
N ALA A 108 1.19 -13.36 1.27
CA ALA A 108 1.51 -14.79 1.39
C ALA A 108 0.26 -15.65 1.60
N SER A 109 -0.63 -15.26 2.53
CA SER A 109 -1.87 -16.03 2.77
C SER A 109 -2.85 -15.94 1.61
N LEU A 110 -2.84 -14.85 0.81
CA LEU A 110 -3.60 -14.76 -0.42
C LEU A 110 -3.06 -15.72 -1.49
N VAL A 111 -1.73 -15.81 -1.65
CA VAL A 111 -1.11 -16.80 -2.57
C VAL A 111 -1.52 -18.21 -2.18
N LYS A 112 -1.40 -18.56 -0.89
CA LYS A 112 -1.84 -19.86 -0.39
C LYS A 112 -3.31 -20.13 -0.70
N LYS A 113 -4.18 -19.13 -0.53
CA LYS A 113 -5.61 -19.29 -0.83
C LYS A 113 -5.90 -19.46 -2.31
N LEU A 114 -5.18 -18.74 -3.18
CA LEU A 114 -5.27 -18.90 -4.64
C LEU A 114 -4.84 -20.32 -5.06
N GLU A 115 -3.75 -20.82 -4.48
CA GLU A 115 -3.26 -22.17 -4.71
C GLU A 115 -4.27 -23.24 -4.26
N GLU A 116 -4.82 -23.11 -3.04
CA GLU A 116 -5.87 -24.01 -2.52
C GLU A 116 -7.12 -24.06 -3.43
N LEU A 117 -7.47 -22.94 -4.05
CA LEU A 117 -8.60 -22.83 -4.96
C LEU A 117 -8.27 -23.20 -6.41
N GLY A 118 -7.01 -23.49 -6.72
CA GLY A 118 -6.55 -23.76 -8.10
C GLY A 118 -6.60 -22.54 -9.02
N ILE A 119 -6.61 -21.34 -8.46
CA ILE A 119 -6.70 -20.07 -9.21
C ILE A 119 -5.29 -19.57 -9.54
N GLY A 120 -4.92 -19.65 -10.82
CA GLY A 120 -3.60 -19.22 -11.30
C GLY A 120 -2.50 -20.26 -11.11
N ARG A 121 -1.28 -19.84 -11.33
CA ARG A 121 -0.05 -20.65 -11.24
C ARG A 121 1.04 -19.83 -10.52
N PRO A 122 2.15 -20.43 -10.08
CA PRO A 122 3.25 -19.71 -9.42
C PRO A 122 3.74 -18.47 -10.18
N SER A 123 3.74 -18.53 -11.52
CA SER A 123 4.15 -17.43 -12.38
C SER A 123 3.16 -16.25 -12.41
N THR A 124 1.90 -16.47 -12.05
CA THR A 124 0.84 -15.44 -12.10
C THR A 124 0.44 -14.85 -10.75
N TYR A 125 0.74 -15.50 -9.64
CA TYR A 125 0.32 -15.01 -8.31
C TYR A 125 0.87 -13.62 -7.99
N ALA A 126 2.19 -13.44 -8.05
CA ALA A 126 2.82 -12.17 -7.73
C ALA A 126 2.42 -11.03 -8.69
N PRO A 127 2.40 -11.23 -10.03
CA PRO A 127 1.89 -10.22 -10.98
C PRO A 127 0.44 -9.82 -10.71
N THR A 128 -0.44 -10.76 -10.36
CA THR A 128 -1.85 -10.49 -10.04
C THR A 128 -1.97 -9.60 -8.80
N ILE A 129 -1.28 -9.97 -7.71
CA ILE A 129 -1.28 -9.19 -6.47
C ILE A 129 -0.73 -7.79 -6.70
N THR A 130 0.35 -7.66 -7.46
CA THR A 130 0.92 -6.36 -7.85
C THR A 130 -0.07 -5.53 -8.67
N THR A 131 -0.80 -6.17 -9.58
CA THR A 131 -1.77 -5.49 -10.46
C THR A 131 -2.95 -4.92 -9.67
N ILE A 132 -3.55 -5.70 -8.76
CA ILE A 132 -4.69 -5.21 -7.96
C ILE A 132 -4.28 -4.07 -7.01
N GLN A 133 -3.03 -4.07 -6.51
CA GLN A 133 -2.49 -2.97 -5.71
C GLN A 133 -2.20 -1.72 -6.58
N ASN A 134 -1.58 -1.90 -7.76
CA ASN A 134 -1.30 -0.80 -8.68
C ASN A 134 -2.58 -0.12 -9.21
N ARG A 135 -3.63 -0.91 -9.41
CA ARG A 135 -4.98 -0.41 -9.76
C ARG A 135 -5.73 0.18 -8.58
N LYS A 136 -5.15 0.09 -7.37
CA LYS A 136 -5.75 0.55 -6.12
C LYS A 136 -7.09 -0.13 -5.80
N TYR A 137 -7.27 -1.37 -6.20
CA TYR A 137 -8.43 -2.18 -5.78
C TYR A 137 -8.25 -2.64 -4.34
N VAL A 138 -7.01 -2.92 -3.95
CA VAL A 138 -6.60 -3.20 -2.58
C VAL A 138 -5.37 -2.36 -2.23
N VAL A 139 -5.20 -2.09 -0.94
CA VAL A 139 -4.02 -1.42 -0.38
C VAL A 139 -3.50 -2.22 0.82
N LYS A 140 -2.20 -2.13 1.10
CA LYS A 140 -1.67 -2.62 2.37
C LYS A 140 -2.09 -1.65 3.47
N GLY A 141 -2.88 -2.15 4.42
CA GLY A 141 -3.36 -1.41 5.56
C GLY A 141 -2.70 -1.85 6.86
N SER A 142 -2.69 -0.95 7.82
CA SER A 142 -2.39 -1.24 9.21
C SER A 142 -3.48 -0.62 10.05
N TYR A 143 -4.07 -1.42 10.93
CA TYR A 143 -5.11 -0.98 11.87
C TYR A 143 -4.53 -1.10 13.27
N GLU A 144 -4.67 -0.05 14.06
CA GLU A 144 -4.20 -0.05 15.44
C GLU A 144 -5.09 -0.89 16.35
N GLY A 145 -6.30 -1.20 15.89
CA GLY A 145 -7.31 -1.87 16.67
C GLY A 145 -8.05 -0.90 17.60
N HIS A 146 -8.81 -1.47 18.50
CA HIS A 146 -9.49 -0.73 19.57
C HIS A 146 -9.47 -1.54 20.86
N GLU A 147 -9.51 -0.84 21.97
CA GLU A 147 -9.57 -1.46 23.28
C GLU A 147 -10.94 -2.07 23.51
N ARG A 148 -10.96 -3.28 24.07
CA ARG A 148 -12.14 -4.00 24.48
C ARG A 148 -11.94 -4.55 25.86
N ASN A 149 -12.91 -4.34 26.75
CA ASN A 149 -12.91 -4.92 28.07
C ASN A 149 -13.45 -6.36 28.03
N TYR A 150 -12.85 -7.23 28.81
CA TYR A 150 -13.30 -8.60 29.02
C TYR A 150 -13.24 -8.97 30.49
N ARG A 151 -14.08 -9.91 30.91
CA ARG A 151 -14.15 -10.37 32.29
C ARG A 151 -13.24 -11.56 32.52
N GLN A 152 -12.59 -11.57 33.65
CA GLN A 152 -11.84 -12.71 34.14
C GLN A 152 -12.30 -13.04 35.56
N LEU A 153 -12.71 -14.29 35.76
CA LEU A 153 -13.04 -14.83 37.06
C LEU A 153 -11.84 -15.66 37.52
N PHE A 154 -11.38 -15.38 38.72
CA PHE A 154 -10.26 -16.08 39.33
C PHE A 154 -10.71 -16.63 40.69
N THR A 155 -10.52 -17.93 40.93
CA THR A 155 -10.81 -18.54 42.23
C THR A 155 -9.54 -19.03 42.88
N GLN A 156 -9.39 -18.70 44.15
CA GLN A 156 -8.30 -19.14 45.01
C GLN A 156 -8.84 -19.19 46.44
N ASN A 157 -8.50 -20.25 47.21
CA ASN A 157 -8.94 -20.44 48.61
C ASN A 157 -10.48 -20.30 48.77
N ASN A 158 -11.26 -20.86 47.84
CA ASN A 158 -12.74 -20.80 47.82
C ASN A 158 -13.36 -19.41 47.66
N GLU A 159 -12.59 -18.38 47.35
CA GLU A 159 -13.10 -17.05 46.98
C GLU A 159 -13.06 -16.86 45.48
N ILE A 160 -14.10 -16.25 44.92
CA ILE A 160 -14.17 -15.89 43.52
C ILE A 160 -13.97 -14.38 43.39
N LYS A 161 -12.89 -13.98 42.70
CA LYS A 161 -12.63 -12.58 42.36
C LYS A 161 -12.95 -12.33 40.90
N THR A 162 -13.63 -11.23 40.61
CA THR A 162 -13.91 -10.77 39.26
C THR A 162 -13.02 -9.59 38.94
N SER A 163 -12.33 -9.68 37.80
CA SER A 163 -11.51 -8.59 37.26
C SER A 163 -12.01 -8.23 35.86
N ILE A 164 -11.99 -6.95 35.53
CA ILE A 164 -12.19 -6.46 34.16
C ILE A 164 -10.81 -6.12 33.63
N LEU A 165 -10.41 -6.79 32.56
CA LEU A 165 -9.15 -6.60 31.87
C LEU A 165 -9.40 -6.00 30.50
N THR A 166 -8.40 -5.38 29.89
CA THR A 166 -8.51 -4.76 28.57
C THR A 166 -7.59 -5.46 27.58
N GLU A 167 -8.09 -5.74 26.39
CA GLU A 167 -7.31 -6.25 25.28
C GLU A 167 -7.43 -5.32 24.07
N ASN A 168 -6.41 -5.29 23.20
CA ASN A 168 -6.51 -4.61 21.91
C ASN A 168 -7.02 -5.60 20.86
N THR A 169 -8.18 -5.33 20.27
CA THR A 169 -8.82 -6.18 19.26
C THR A 169 -8.91 -5.48 17.91
N GLY A 170 -8.86 -6.26 16.81
CA GLY A 170 -8.93 -5.73 15.44
C GLY A 170 -7.65 -5.07 14.95
N SER A 171 -6.54 -5.19 15.68
CA SER A 171 -5.21 -4.77 15.24
C SER A 171 -4.73 -5.70 14.12
N ASP A 172 -4.33 -5.10 12.98
CA ASP A 172 -3.79 -5.81 11.82
C ASP A 172 -2.63 -5.00 11.25
N LYS A 173 -1.54 -5.65 10.87
CA LYS A 173 -0.39 -5.00 10.20
C LYS A 173 -0.11 -5.65 8.86
N GLY A 174 0.04 -4.82 7.81
CA GLY A 174 0.47 -5.27 6.49
C GLY A 174 -0.51 -6.17 5.75
N LYS A 175 -1.78 -6.17 6.13
CA LYS A 175 -2.84 -6.94 5.47
C LYS A 175 -3.39 -6.21 4.25
N LEU A 176 -3.91 -6.98 3.29
CA LEU A 176 -4.58 -6.44 2.11
C LEU A 176 -6.01 -6.00 2.46
N VAL A 177 -6.32 -4.75 2.17
CA VAL A 177 -7.61 -4.14 2.48
C VAL A 177 -8.24 -3.64 1.19
N PRO A 178 -9.48 -4.01 0.87
CA PRO A 178 -10.19 -3.48 -0.28
C PRO A 178 -10.41 -1.97 -0.12
N THR A 179 -10.27 -1.26 -1.22
CA THR A 179 -10.63 0.16 -1.32
C THR A 179 -12.08 0.30 -1.78
N GLU A 180 -12.62 1.51 -1.69
CA GLU A 180 -13.97 1.77 -2.23
C GLU A 180 -14.04 1.56 -3.74
N VAL A 181 -12.98 1.92 -4.47
CA VAL A 181 -12.86 1.62 -5.90
C VAL A 181 -12.89 0.12 -6.14
N GLY A 182 -12.16 -0.65 -5.33
CA GLY A 182 -12.16 -2.12 -5.42
C GLY A 182 -13.53 -2.71 -5.16
N MET A 183 -14.26 -2.21 -4.16
CA MET A 183 -15.63 -2.66 -3.86
C MET A 183 -16.58 -2.39 -5.03
N ILE A 184 -16.62 -1.16 -5.53
CA ILE A 184 -17.49 -0.77 -6.65
C ILE A 184 -17.20 -1.61 -7.90
N VAL A 185 -15.92 -1.82 -8.23
CA VAL A 185 -15.52 -2.67 -9.36
C VAL A 185 -15.95 -4.12 -9.13
N THR A 186 -15.81 -4.63 -7.92
CA THR A 186 -16.23 -6.00 -7.59
C THR A 186 -17.75 -6.14 -7.71
N ASP A 187 -18.52 -5.20 -7.16
CA ASP A 187 -19.99 -5.20 -7.24
C ASP A 187 -20.47 -5.14 -8.69
N PHE A 188 -19.89 -4.25 -9.50
CA PHE A 188 -20.17 -4.20 -10.94
C PHE A 188 -19.90 -5.54 -11.65
N LEU A 189 -18.76 -6.14 -11.36
CA LEU A 189 -18.39 -7.41 -11.97
C LEU A 189 -19.27 -8.56 -11.48
N VAL A 190 -19.60 -8.60 -10.20
CA VAL A 190 -20.52 -9.62 -9.64
C VAL A 190 -21.90 -9.50 -10.27
N ASN A 191 -22.41 -8.30 -10.45
CA ASN A 191 -23.74 -8.08 -11.02
C ASN A 191 -23.84 -8.43 -12.50
N ASN A 192 -22.75 -8.22 -13.26
CA ASN A 192 -22.79 -8.33 -14.72
C ASN A 192 -22.01 -9.52 -15.28
N PHE A 193 -21.05 -10.10 -14.53
CA PHE A 193 -20.12 -11.14 -15.03
C PHE A 193 -19.94 -12.29 -14.05
N GLN A 194 -21.03 -12.77 -13.43
CA GLN A 194 -20.99 -13.82 -12.40
C GLN A 194 -20.25 -15.09 -12.82
N ASN A 195 -20.41 -15.53 -14.06
CA ASN A 195 -19.79 -16.75 -14.57
C ASN A 195 -18.26 -16.69 -14.52
N ILE A 196 -17.67 -15.51 -14.80
CA ILE A 196 -16.22 -15.32 -14.82
C ILE A 196 -15.66 -15.13 -13.41
N LEU A 197 -16.46 -14.57 -12.51
CA LEU A 197 -16.08 -14.35 -11.11
C LEU A 197 -16.23 -15.59 -10.24
N ASN A 198 -16.82 -16.65 -10.74
CA ASN A 198 -16.85 -17.91 -10.04
C ASN A 198 -15.43 -18.45 -9.86
N TYR A 199 -15.05 -18.81 -8.64
CA TYR A 199 -13.72 -19.34 -8.35
C TYR A 199 -13.41 -20.59 -9.19
N ASN A 200 -14.41 -21.44 -9.44
CA ASN A 200 -14.25 -22.62 -10.26
C ASN A 200 -13.97 -22.31 -11.73
N PHE A 201 -14.40 -21.15 -12.24
CA PHE A 201 -14.14 -20.77 -13.63
C PHE A 201 -12.64 -20.70 -13.93
N THR A 202 -11.90 -19.95 -13.14
CA THR A 202 -10.45 -19.83 -13.34
C THR A 202 -9.74 -21.18 -13.13
N ALA A 203 -10.18 -21.96 -12.15
CA ALA A 203 -9.61 -23.28 -11.89
C ALA A 203 -9.85 -24.24 -13.07
N SER A 204 -11.06 -24.25 -13.69
CA SER A 204 -11.33 -25.08 -14.86
C SER A 204 -10.57 -24.63 -16.10
N VAL A 205 -10.43 -23.31 -16.32
CA VAL A 205 -9.61 -22.78 -17.43
C VAL A 205 -8.16 -23.20 -17.30
N GLU A 206 -7.61 -23.17 -16.08
CA GLU A 206 -6.23 -23.64 -15.83
C GLU A 206 -6.07 -25.14 -16.09
N GLN A 207 -7.07 -25.95 -15.75
CA GLN A 207 -7.09 -27.38 -16.09
C GLN A 207 -7.19 -27.61 -17.61
N ASP A 208 -7.96 -26.80 -18.31
CA ASP A 208 -8.06 -26.88 -19.75
C ASP A 208 -6.74 -26.49 -20.44
N PHE A 209 -6.00 -25.54 -19.88
CA PHE A 209 -4.64 -25.24 -20.35
C PHE A 209 -3.69 -26.43 -20.16
N ASP A 210 -3.81 -27.18 -19.07
CA ASP A 210 -3.02 -28.40 -18.86
C ASP A 210 -3.37 -29.46 -19.91
N LYS A 211 -4.65 -29.62 -20.27
CA LYS A 211 -5.10 -30.54 -21.37
C LYS A 211 -4.57 -30.09 -22.72
N ILE A 212 -4.56 -28.77 -23.01
CA ILE A 212 -3.97 -28.23 -24.24
C ILE A 212 -2.47 -28.56 -24.29
N ALA A 213 -1.77 -28.34 -23.17
CA ALA A 213 -0.33 -28.60 -23.08
C ALA A 213 0.00 -30.10 -23.33
N ASN A 214 -0.88 -30.99 -22.90
CA ASN A 214 -0.74 -32.43 -23.13
C ASN A 214 -1.18 -32.86 -24.54
N GLY A 215 -1.82 -31.97 -25.31
CA GLY A 215 -2.35 -32.29 -26.67
C GLY A 215 -3.72 -32.97 -26.65
N ASP A 216 -4.42 -33.01 -25.52
CA ASP A 216 -5.73 -33.66 -25.38
C ASP A 216 -6.86 -32.84 -26.01
N ILE A 217 -6.73 -31.54 -26.07
CA ILE A 217 -7.74 -30.58 -26.55
C ILE A 217 -7.10 -29.48 -27.39
N GLU A 218 -7.77 -29.09 -28.46
CA GLU A 218 -7.41 -27.97 -29.31
C GLU A 218 -7.77 -26.64 -28.62
N TRP A 219 -6.80 -25.72 -28.50
CA TRP A 219 -7.00 -24.43 -27.85
C TRP A 219 -8.08 -23.57 -28.52
N THR A 220 -8.30 -23.73 -29.83
CA THR A 220 -9.31 -22.99 -30.60
C THR A 220 -10.73 -23.32 -30.18
N SER A 221 -11.01 -24.58 -29.76
CA SER A 221 -12.33 -24.98 -29.28
C SER A 221 -12.67 -24.28 -27.97
N ILE A 222 -11.73 -24.27 -27.03
CA ILE A 222 -11.91 -23.58 -25.71
C ILE A 222 -12.14 -22.07 -25.89
N LEU A 223 -11.37 -21.44 -26.78
CA LEU A 223 -11.57 -20.03 -27.10
C LEU A 223 -12.94 -19.74 -27.70
N LYS A 224 -13.41 -20.60 -28.63
CA LYS A 224 -14.70 -20.42 -29.26
C LYS A 224 -15.85 -20.56 -28.26
N ASP A 225 -15.76 -21.57 -27.39
CA ASP A 225 -16.77 -21.85 -26.37
C ASP A 225 -16.84 -20.74 -25.31
N PHE A 226 -15.72 -20.15 -24.99
CA PHE A 226 -15.65 -19.01 -24.05
C PHE A 226 -16.08 -17.70 -24.72
N TYR A 227 -15.51 -17.36 -25.87
CA TYR A 227 -15.64 -16.03 -26.48
C TYR A 227 -17.08 -15.68 -26.86
N GLY A 228 -17.82 -16.61 -27.42
CA GLY A 228 -19.19 -16.37 -27.86
C GLY A 228 -20.09 -15.83 -26.76
N PRO A 229 -20.33 -16.59 -25.68
CA PRO A 229 -21.14 -16.16 -24.55
C PRO A 229 -20.57 -14.94 -23.85
N PHE A 230 -19.24 -14.85 -23.70
CA PHE A 230 -18.58 -13.72 -23.05
C PHE A 230 -18.79 -12.42 -23.83
N HIS A 231 -18.58 -12.44 -25.15
CA HIS A 231 -18.73 -11.26 -25.99
C HIS A 231 -20.18 -10.76 -26.01
N SER A 232 -21.13 -11.67 -26.08
CA SER A 232 -22.55 -11.33 -25.98
C SER A 232 -22.89 -10.64 -24.66
N THR A 233 -22.34 -11.14 -23.53
CA THR A 233 -22.49 -10.47 -22.23
C THR A 233 -21.85 -9.09 -22.22
N VAL A 234 -20.67 -8.92 -22.83
CA VAL A 234 -20.01 -7.60 -22.92
C VAL A 234 -20.83 -6.61 -23.71
N GLU A 235 -21.41 -7.01 -24.84
CA GLU A 235 -22.28 -6.16 -25.66
C GLU A 235 -23.56 -5.76 -24.92
N ASP A 236 -24.20 -6.70 -24.23
CA ASP A 236 -25.38 -6.43 -23.41
C ASP A 236 -25.07 -5.46 -22.28
N VAL A 237 -24.00 -5.69 -21.52
CA VAL A 237 -23.56 -4.81 -20.44
C VAL A 237 -23.19 -3.42 -20.96
N GLN A 238 -22.57 -3.32 -22.13
CA GLN A 238 -22.22 -2.04 -22.74
C GLN A 238 -23.44 -1.22 -23.14
N GLN A 239 -24.54 -1.88 -23.54
CA GLN A 239 -25.77 -1.22 -23.95
C GLN A 239 -26.72 -0.92 -22.79
N ASN A 240 -26.81 -1.83 -21.81
CA ASN A 240 -27.88 -1.86 -20.83
C ASN A 240 -27.41 -1.57 -19.39
N ALA A 241 -26.11 -1.73 -19.08
CA ALA A 241 -25.65 -1.52 -17.70
C ALA A 241 -25.67 -0.05 -17.30
N THR A 242 -26.25 0.20 -16.13
CA THR A 242 -26.16 1.51 -15.47
C THR A 242 -24.74 1.72 -14.94
N ARG A 243 -24.32 2.99 -14.96
CA ARG A 243 -22.99 3.36 -14.44
C ARG A 243 -22.95 3.17 -12.93
N GLU A 244 -22.23 2.15 -12.48
CA GLU A 244 -21.97 1.93 -11.07
C GLU A 244 -21.00 3.01 -10.53
N THR A 245 -21.53 3.91 -9.73
CA THR A 245 -20.75 4.98 -9.09
C THR A 245 -20.58 4.75 -7.59
N GLY A 246 -21.17 3.67 -7.07
CA GLY A 246 -21.29 3.43 -5.63
C GLY A 246 -22.06 4.56 -4.94
N GLU A 247 -23.06 5.13 -5.63
CA GLU A 247 -23.86 6.21 -5.09
C GLU A 247 -24.69 5.74 -3.90
N ARG A 248 -24.54 6.44 -2.79
CA ARG A 248 -25.38 6.26 -1.60
C ARG A 248 -26.12 7.55 -1.31
N VAL A 249 -27.43 7.51 -1.38
CA VAL A 249 -28.30 8.63 -0.99
C VAL A 249 -28.33 8.71 0.52
N LEU A 250 -28.06 9.90 1.06
CA LEU A 250 -28.01 10.15 2.49
C LEU A 250 -29.25 10.89 3.01
N GLY A 251 -29.85 11.72 2.16
CA GLY A 251 -31.01 12.52 2.54
C GLY A 251 -31.26 13.66 1.54
N VAL A 252 -31.88 14.72 2.05
CA VAL A 252 -32.24 15.92 1.32
C VAL A 252 -31.65 17.13 2.05
N ASP A 253 -31.02 18.03 1.32
CA ASP A 253 -30.52 19.28 1.87
C ASP A 253 -31.66 20.15 2.40
N PRO A 254 -31.66 20.51 3.68
CA PRO A 254 -32.76 21.27 4.29
C PRO A 254 -32.92 22.70 3.73
N VAL A 255 -31.90 23.24 3.06
CA VAL A 255 -31.93 24.59 2.51
C VAL A 255 -32.48 24.59 1.09
N SER A 256 -31.96 23.75 0.21
CA SER A 256 -32.33 23.72 -1.20
C SER A 256 -33.42 22.69 -1.54
N GLY A 257 -33.75 21.76 -0.63
CA GLY A 257 -34.64 20.64 -0.90
C GLY A 257 -34.10 19.60 -1.87
N ARG A 258 -32.81 19.68 -2.23
CA ARG A 258 -32.17 18.83 -3.23
C ARG A 258 -31.55 17.59 -2.62
N LYS A 259 -31.48 16.51 -3.39
CA LYS A 259 -30.91 15.22 -2.99
C LYS A 259 -29.44 15.35 -2.59
N VAL A 260 -29.10 14.81 -1.43
CA VAL A 260 -27.72 14.68 -0.95
C VAL A 260 -27.26 13.25 -1.12
N SER A 261 -26.15 13.04 -1.83
CA SER A 261 -25.59 11.71 -2.04
C SER A 261 -24.06 11.75 -1.95
N VAL A 262 -23.48 10.59 -1.72
CA VAL A 262 -22.03 10.36 -1.79
C VAL A 262 -21.74 9.32 -2.85
N ARG A 263 -20.67 9.51 -3.61
CA ARG A 263 -20.30 8.62 -4.70
C ARG A 263 -18.82 8.71 -5.06
N LEU A 264 -18.35 7.77 -5.87
CA LEU A 264 -17.02 7.85 -6.45
C LEU A 264 -17.02 8.78 -7.69
N GLY A 265 -16.26 9.85 -7.63
CA GLY A 265 -16.04 10.76 -8.74
C GLY A 265 -14.69 10.54 -9.45
N LYS A 266 -14.42 11.33 -10.48
CA LYS A 266 -13.16 11.26 -11.26
C LYS A 266 -11.90 11.46 -10.41
N PHE A 267 -12.00 12.22 -9.34
CA PHE A 267 -10.86 12.60 -8.48
C PHE A 267 -10.86 11.88 -7.11
N GLY A 268 -11.81 11.00 -6.87
CA GLY A 268 -11.97 10.26 -5.62
C GLY A 268 -13.40 10.32 -5.07
N PRO A 269 -13.60 9.83 -3.84
CA PRO A 269 -14.87 9.91 -3.14
C PRO A 269 -15.32 11.35 -2.98
N MET A 270 -16.59 11.62 -3.25
CA MET A 270 -17.19 12.96 -3.18
C MET A 270 -18.63 12.92 -2.68
N ALA A 271 -19.02 14.00 -2.03
CA ALA A 271 -20.40 14.34 -1.73
C ALA A 271 -20.98 15.21 -2.83
N GLN A 272 -22.28 15.11 -3.05
CA GLN A 272 -23.01 15.86 -4.08
C GLN A 272 -24.37 16.31 -3.55
N ILE A 273 -24.71 17.57 -3.76
CA ILE A 273 -26.07 18.10 -3.59
C ILE A 273 -26.66 18.34 -4.98
N GLY A 274 -27.83 17.77 -5.22
CA GLY A 274 -28.53 17.83 -6.50
C GLY A 274 -28.05 16.80 -7.52
N THR A 275 -28.71 16.73 -8.64
CA THR A 275 -28.41 15.82 -9.75
C THR A 275 -28.03 16.59 -11.02
N VAL A 276 -27.51 15.90 -12.03
CA VAL A 276 -27.14 16.50 -13.30
C VAL A 276 -28.38 16.88 -14.12
N ASP A 277 -29.52 16.26 -13.83
CA ASP A 277 -30.78 16.42 -14.55
C ASP A 277 -31.62 17.60 -14.02
N GLU A 278 -31.17 18.25 -12.94
CA GLU A 278 -31.80 19.45 -12.38
C GLU A 278 -31.34 20.71 -13.11
N GLU A 279 -32.16 21.76 -13.08
CA GLU A 279 -31.84 23.06 -13.68
C GLU A 279 -30.59 23.71 -13.08
N GLU A 280 -30.43 23.57 -11.77
CA GLU A 280 -29.25 24.03 -11.04
C GLU A 280 -28.11 23.00 -11.06
N LYS A 281 -26.90 23.48 -11.31
CA LYS A 281 -25.72 22.63 -11.30
C LYS A 281 -25.51 21.97 -9.95
N PRO A 282 -25.12 20.67 -9.93
CA PRO A 282 -24.78 19.99 -8.68
C PRO A 282 -23.61 20.67 -7.96
N ILE A 283 -23.68 20.69 -6.64
CA ILE A 283 -22.59 21.16 -5.78
C ILE A 283 -21.80 19.93 -5.32
N PHE A 284 -20.47 20.01 -5.32
CA PHE A 284 -19.60 18.90 -4.98
C PHE A 284 -18.64 19.26 -3.85
N ALA A 285 -18.43 18.32 -2.93
CA ALA A 285 -17.40 18.40 -1.91
C ALA A 285 -16.61 17.07 -1.87
N GLY A 286 -15.28 17.12 -1.76
CA GLY A 286 -14.45 15.94 -1.60
C GLY A 286 -14.59 15.36 -0.19
N LEU A 287 -14.62 14.03 -0.05
CA LEU A 287 -14.54 13.38 1.26
C LEU A 287 -13.13 13.54 1.84
N LEU A 288 -13.03 13.62 3.16
CA LEU A 288 -11.76 13.63 3.88
C LEU A 288 -11.09 12.24 3.82
N PRO A 289 -9.76 12.14 4.00
CA PRO A 289 -9.02 10.89 3.82
C PRO A 289 -9.46 9.71 4.72
N ASP A 290 -10.02 9.99 5.88
CA ASP A 290 -10.54 9.05 6.87
C ASP A 290 -12.01 8.70 6.67
N GLN A 291 -12.74 9.48 5.85
CA GLN A 291 -14.13 9.26 5.54
C GLN A 291 -14.31 8.26 4.39
N LYS A 292 -15.35 7.45 4.47
CA LYS A 292 -15.68 6.42 3.47
C LYS A 292 -17.13 6.57 3.02
N ILE A 293 -17.37 6.38 1.71
CA ILE A 293 -18.72 6.40 1.12
C ILE A 293 -19.67 5.48 1.89
N SER A 294 -19.18 4.31 2.30
CA SER A 294 -19.99 3.29 2.99
C SER A 294 -20.38 3.65 4.43
N LYS A 295 -19.68 4.58 5.09
CA LYS A 295 -19.84 4.87 6.52
C LYS A 295 -20.26 6.30 6.84
N ILE A 296 -19.92 7.27 5.99
CA ILE A 296 -20.19 8.69 6.25
C ILE A 296 -21.68 8.94 6.52
N THR A 297 -21.98 9.77 7.51
CA THR A 297 -23.35 10.16 7.87
C THR A 297 -23.81 11.37 7.05
N PHE A 298 -25.11 11.67 7.13
CA PHE A 298 -25.67 12.86 6.51
C PHE A 298 -25.08 14.14 7.11
N GLU A 299 -24.98 14.19 8.44
CA GLU A 299 -24.45 15.33 9.19
C GLU A 299 -23.00 15.62 8.84
N GLU A 300 -22.16 14.58 8.82
CA GLU A 300 -20.75 14.69 8.39
C GLU A 300 -20.64 15.19 6.95
N THR A 301 -21.52 14.70 6.08
CA THR A 301 -21.53 15.12 4.66
C THR A 301 -21.90 16.58 4.52
N MET A 302 -22.90 17.07 5.26
CA MET A 302 -23.28 18.48 5.23
C MET A 302 -22.17 19.42 5.73
N GLN A 303 -21.33 18.97 6.65
CA GLN A 303 -20.16 19.76 7.07
C GLN A 303 -19.14 19.97 5.94
N LEU A 304 -18.98 19.00 5.04
CA LEU A 304 -18.04 19.12 3.92
C LEU A 304 -18.39 20.28 2.97
N PHE A 305 -19.66 20.60 2.83
CA PHE A 305 -20.12 21.70 1.99
C PHE A 305 -19.86 23.10 2.57
N LYS A 306 -19.38 23.18 3.84
CA LYS A 306 -18.89 24.42 4.44
C LYS A 306 -17.48 24.77 3.98
N LEU A 307 -16.77 23.84 3.34
CA LEU A 307 -15.44 24.10 2.78
C LEU A 307 -15.54 24.79 1.40
N PRO A 308 -14.64 25.73 1.07
CA PRO A 308 -13.56 26.25 1.91
C PRO A 308 -14.06 27.07 3.09
N CYS A 309 -13.41 26.90 4.25
CA CYS A 309 -13.73 27.63 5.46
C CYS A 309 -12.77 28.80 5.65
N TYR A 310 -13.31 30.01 5.75
CA TYR A 310 -12.52 31.20 6.09
C TYR A 310 -12.20 31.19 7.59
N LEU A 311 -10.92 31.23 7.94
CA LEU A 311 -10.44 31.18 9.30
C LEU A 311 -10.16 32.56 9.90
N GLY A 312 -9.89 33.55 9.06
CA GLY A 312 -9.52 34.91 9.43
C GLY A 312 -8.44 35.47 8.51
N ASP A 313 -7.86 36.62 8.87
CA ASP A 313 -6.79 37.27 8.12
C ASP A 313 -5.45 37.15 8.84
N PHE A 314 -4.39 36.97 8.07
CA PHE A 314 -3.00 36.99 8.50
C PHE A 314 -2.19 37.81 7.49
N GLU A 315 -1.43 38.84 7.97
CA GLU A 315 -0.66 39.74 7.11
C GLU A 315 -1.56 40.42 6.01
N ASP A 316 -2.74 40.87 6.40
CA ASP A 316 -3.75 41.51 5.51
C ASP A 316 -4.25 40.60 4.38
N LEU A 317 -4.06 39.29 4.46
CA LEU A 317 -4.51 38.31 3.48
C LEU A 317 -5.31 37.20 4.14
N SER A 318 -6.34 36.71 3.41
CA SER A 318 -7.21 35.67 3.91
C SER A 318 -6.48 34.33 4.13
N VAL A 319 -6.84 33.66 5.22
CA VAL A 319 -6.45 32.29 5.53
C VAL A 319 -7.68 31.42 5.38
N GLU A 320 -7.60 30.42 4.53
CA GLU A 320 -8.70 29.50 4.24
C GLU A 320 -8.26 28.06 4.50
N SER A 321 -9.12 27.25 5.11
CA SER A 321 -8.94 25.80 5.16
C SER A 321 -9.78 25.11 4.11
N ASN A 322 -9.27 24.01 3.53
CA ASN A 322 -9.99 23.25 2.53
C ASN A 322 -9.46 21.80 2.45
N ALA A 323 -10.21 20.94 1.75
CA ALA A 323 -9.80 19.59 1.40
C ALA A 323 -9.47 19.53 -0.11
N GLY A 324 -8.26 19.05 -0.44
CA GLY A 324 -7.80 18.93 -1.80
C GLY A 324 -7.38 17.51 -2.18
N ARG A 325 -6.95 17.35 -3.45
CA ARG A 325 -6.51 16.06 -4.00
C ARG A 325 -5.40 15.38 -3.19
N PHE A 326 -4.58 16.15 -2.50
CA PHE A 326 -3.45 15.66 -1.71
C PHE A 326 -3.74 15.62 -0.21
N GLY A 327 -4.98 15.88 0.17
CA GLY A 327 -5.45 15.93 1.56
C GLY A 327 -5.88 17.32 2.01
N PRO A 328 -6.23 17.47 3.30
CA PRO A 328 -6.58 18.75 3.90
C PRO A 328 -5.41 19.74 3.90
N TYR A 329 -5.71 21.01 3.69
CA TYR A 329 -4.70 22.06 3.65
C TYR A 329 -5.25 23.39 4.13
N VAL A 330 -4.33 24.28 4.51
CA VAL A 330 -4.56 25.70 4.71
C VAL A 330 -3.95 26.45 3.53
N LYS A 331 -4.66 27.46 3.01
CA LYS A 331 -4.22 28.34 1.92
C LYS A 331 -4.05 29.76 2.45
N HIS A 332 -2.89 30.36 2.19
CA HIS A 332 -2.56 31.75 2.46
C HIS A 332 -1.66 32.28 1.34
N ASN A 333 -1.97 33.42 0.75
CA ASN A 333 -1.20 34.07 -0.31
C ASN A 333 -0.76 33.11 -1.43
N ASN A 334 -1.68 32.27 -1.94
CA ASN A 334 -1.41 31.21 -2.93
C ASN A 334 -0.41 30.12 -2.49
N VAL A 335 0.02 30.12 -1.23
CA VAL A 335 0.79 29.03 -0.64
C VAL A 335 -0.15 28.03 0.00
N PHE A 336 0.06 26.75 -0.28
CA PHE A 336 -0.72 25.64 0.28
C PHE A 336 0.11 24.92 1.32
N VAL A 337 -0.42 24.77 2.52
CA VAL A 337 0.22 24.09 3.65
C VAL A 337 -0.66 22.92 4.05
N SER A 338 -0.14 21.69 3.91
CA SER A 338 -0.88 20.49 4.30
C SER A 338 -1.11 20.44 5.80
N LEU A 339 -2.32 20.06 6.19
CA LEU A 339 -2.64 19.81 7.60
C LEU A 339 -2.00 18.50 8.08
N PRO A 340 -1.54 18.43 9.34
CA PRO A 340 -1.07 17.19 9.96
C PRO A 340 -2.17 16.12 9.98
N LYS A 341 -1.77 14.85 10.04
CA LYS A 341 -2.73 13.77 10.20
C LYS A 341 -3.53 13.92 11.49
N GLY A 342 -4.85 13.77 11.38
CA GLY A 342 -5.77 13.87 12.51
C GLY A 342 -6.32 15.28 12.76
N LEU A 343 -5.83 16.32 12.09
CA LEU A 343 -6.39 17.66 12.16
C LEU A 343 -7.37 17.87 10.99
N SER A 344 -8.64 18.11 11.33
CA SER A 344 -9.70 18.36 10.35
C SER A 344 -9.64 19.79 9.80
N PRO A 345 -9.86 20.01 8.50
CA PRO A 345 -9.97 21.36 7.93
C PRO A 345 -11.19 22.13 8.44
N LEU A 346 -12.15 21.45 9.07
CA LEU A 346 -13.32 22.05 9.70
C LEU A 346 -13.09 22.51 11.14
N GLU A 347 -12.01 22.02 11.77
CA GLU A 347 -11.73 22.24 13.20
C GLU A 347 -10.46 23.05 13.44
N VAL A 348 -9.66 23.26 12.40
CA VAL A 348 -8.41 24.02 12.51
C VAL A 348 -8.69 25.47 12.88
N SER A 349 -8.02 25.98 13.93
CA SER A 349 -8.12 27.40 14.33
C SER A 349 -7.20 28.29 13.49
N LEU A 350 -7.45 29.59 13.51
CA LEU A 350 -6.57 30.58 12.85
C LEU A 350 -5.14 30.52 13.41
N GLU A 351 -4.98 30.40 14.72
CA GLU A 351 -3.68 30.33 15.37
C GLU A 351 -2.88 29.11 14.91
N GLN A 352 -3.52 27.95 14.86
CA GLN A 352 -2.90 26.72 14.36
C GLN A 352 -2.52 26.84 12.87
N ALA A 353 -3.38 27.47 12.08
CA ALA A 353 -3.12 27.71 10.67
C ALA A 353 -1.91 28.63 10.46
N ILE A 354 -1.80 29.72 11.25
CA ILE A 354 -0.67 30.65 11.23
C ILE A 354 0.63 29.94 11.62
N GLU A 355 0.60 29.13 12.67
CA GLU A 355 1.76 28.35 13.11
C GLU A 355 2.29 27.45 11.98
N LEU A 356 1.39 26.70 11.33
CA LEU A 356 1.74 25.84 10.18
C LEU A 356 2.29 26.64 8.99
N ILE A 357 1.74 27.82 8.72
CA ILE A 357 2.23 28.71 7.64
C ILE A 357 3.64 29.20 7.98
N LEU A 358 3.89 29.64 9.20
CA LEU A 358 5.19 30.13 9.64
C LEU A 358 6.23 28.99 9.65
N GLU A 359 5.86 27.82 10.12
CA GLU A 359 6.73 26.63 10.08
C GLU A 359 7.09 26.26 8.62
N LYS A 360 6.12 26.27 7.72
CA LYS A 360 6.35 26.04 6.30
C LYS A 360 7.29 27.05 5.69
N ARG A 361 7.11 28.33 5.99
CA ARG A 361 8.00 29.41 5.53
C ARG A 361 9.43 29.22 6.06
N ARG A 362 9.58 28.80 7.33
CA ARG A 362 10.90 28.51 7.94
C ARG A 362 11.58 27.32 7.27
N ILE A 363 10.83 26.28 6.93
CA ILE A 363 11.34 25.09 6.23
C ILE A 363 11.73 25.44 4.79
N ASP A 364 10.94 26.26 4.12
CA ASP A 364 11.17 26.66 2.71
C ASP A 364 12.19 27.81 2.58
N ALA A 365 12.56 28.47 3.69
CA ALA A 365 13.56 29.52 3.70
C ALA A 365 14.92 29.01 3.16
N PRO A 366 15.62 29.81 2.36
CA PRO A 366 16.97 29.44 1.93
C PRO A 366 17.90 29.21 3.13
N ILE A 367 18.70 28.16 3.09
CA ILE A 367 19.70 27.87 4.11
C ILE A 367 20.90 28.79 3.92
N ALA A 368 21.29 29.00 2.64
CA ALA A 368 22.43 29.80 2.24
C ALA A 368 22.23 30.28 0.80
N THR A 369 23.07 31.19 0.35
CA THR A 369 23.16 31.62 -1.04
C THR A 369 24.56 31.30 -1.59
N TYR A 370 24.62 30.68 -2.77
CA TYR A 370 25.88 30.34 -3.42
C TYR A 370 25.85 30.77 -4.89
N GLU A 371 26.88 31.50 -5.32
CA GLU A 371 26.95 32.05 -6.68
C GLU A 371 25.71 32.86 -7.12
N GLY A 372 25.08 33.58 -6.19
CA GLY A 372 23.88 34.37 -6.46
C GLY A 372 22.56 33.59 -6.54
N TYR A 373 22.58 32.28 -6.22
CA TYR A 373 21.38 31.44 -6.18
C TYR A 373 21.13 30.91 -4.78
N ASP A 374 19.90 30.94 -4.36
CA ASP A 374 19.45 30.40 -3.08
C ASP A 374 19.54 28.89 -3.03
N ILE A 375 19.96 28.38 -1.86
CA ILE A 375 19.98 26.97 -1.53
C ILE A 375 18.83 26.64 -0.62
N SER A 376 17.93 25.79 -1.06
CA SER A 376 16.83 25.26 -0.24
C SER A 376 16.99 23.77 0.02
N LYS A 377 16.52 23.28 1.19
CA LYS A 377 16.52 21.85 1.51
C LYS A 377 15.12 21.24 1.39
N GLY A 378 15.07 19.92 1.08
CA GLY A 378 13.82 19.21 1.00
C GLY A 378 14.00 17.69 1.13
N LYS A 379 12.90 16.99 1.43
CA LYS A 379 12.85 15.52 1.43
C LYS A 379 11.99 15.04 0.25
N GLY A 380 12.55 14.23 -0.62
CA GLY A 380 11.87 13.71 -1.80
C GLY A 380 11.79 12.18 -1.81
N ARG A 381 11.19 11.61 -2.88
CA ARG A 381 11.05 10.16 -3.07
C ARG A 381 12.39 9.40 -3.00
N PHE A 382 13.49 10.07 -3.34
CA PHE A 382 14.83 9.48 -3.36
C PHE A 382 15.69 9.87 -2.15
N GLY A 383 15.05 10.41 -1.11
CA GLY A 383 15.72 10.84 0.11
C GLY A 383 15.86 12.36 0.23
N PRO A 384 16.65 12.84 1.22
CA PRO A 384 16.89 14.25 1.44
C PRO A 384 17.76 14.86 0.33
N PHE A 385 17.48 16.11 -0.02
CA PHE A 385 18.21 16.83 -1.06
C PHE A 385 18.33 18.31 -0.74
N ILE A 386 19.32 18.96 -1.36
CA ILE A 386 19.36 20.42 -1.52
C ILE A 386 19.06 20.78 -2.98
N LYS A 387 18.40 21.92 -3.16
CA LYS A 387 18.12 22.49 -4.48
C LYS A 387 18.88 23.80 -4.63
N TRP A 388 19.68 23.89 -5.70
CA TRP A 388 20.44 25.07 -6.04
C TRP A 388 20.43 25.27 -7.55
N ASN A 389 20.15 26.49 -8.03
CA ASN A 389 20.09 26.84 -9.46
C ASN A 389 19.33 25.80 -10.32
N GLY A 390 18.18 25.32 -9.84
CA GLY A 390 17.37 24.30 -10.53
C GLY A 390 17.92 22.86 -10.46
N LEU A 391 19.11 22.63 -9.88
CA LEU A 391 19.71 21.32 -9.68
C LEU A 391 19.26 20.72 -8.34
N PHE A 392 18.91 19.44 -8.36
CA PHE A 392 18.65 18.65 -7.15
C PHE A 392 19.87 17.81 -6.79
N ILE A 393 20.39 17.99 -5.60
CA ILE A 393 21.61 17.36 -5.10
C ILE A 393 21.25 16.53 -3.87
N ASN A 394 21.34 15.21 -3.97
CA ASN A 394 21.01 14.32 -2.86
C ASN A 394 22.04 14.50 -1.74
N VAL A 395 21.52 14.62 -0.51
CA VAL A 395 22.33 14.63 0.71
C VAL A 395 22.48 13.18 1.16
N ASN A 396 23.71 12.69 1.17
CA ASN A 396 24.01 11.34 1.61
C ASN A 396 24.07 11.25 3.15
N LYS A 397 24.12 10.03 3.68
CA LYS A 397 24.08 9.77 5.13
C LYS A 397 25.31 10.28 5.91
N SER A 398 26.35 10.78 5.24
CA SER A 398 27.54 11.34 5.89
C SER A 398 27.31 12.77 6.38
N TYR A 399 26.24 13.42 5.94
CA TYR A 399 25.87 14.77 6.36
C TYR A 399 24.60 14.71 7.25
N ASP A 400 24.56 15.54 8.30
CA ASP A 400 23.35 15.73 9.08
C ASP A 400 22.39 16.67 8.33
N PHE A 401 21.36 16.09 7.71
CA PHE A 401 20.40 16.83 6.90
C PHE A 401 19.64 17.92 7.71
N ASP A 402 19.36 17.64 8.97
CA ASP A 402 18.58 18.57 9.78
C ASP A 402 19.42 19.79 10.21
N ASN A 403 20.75 19.62 10.38
CA ASN A 403 21.71 20.63 10.78
C ASN A 403 22.78 20.91 9.69
N LEU A 404 22.40 20.93 8.40
CA LEU A 404 23.33 21.25 7.32
C LEU A 404 23.91 22.67 7.48
N SER A 405 25.23 22.75 7.51
CA SER A 405 25.95 24.03 7.48
C SER A 405 26.04 24.59 6.05
N GLU A 406 26.32 25.90 5.93
CA GLU A 406 26.57 26.52 4.63
C GLU A 406 27.75 25.83 3.89
N ASN A 407 28.81 25.50 4.62
CA ASN A 407 29.98 24.82 4.04
C ASN A 407 29.62 23.43 3.50
N ASP A 408 28.78 22.66 4.21
CA ASP A 408 28.30 21.36 3.71
C ASP A 408 27.53 21.51 2.39
N CYS A 409 26.70 22.54 2.31
CA CYS A 409 25.96 22.85 1.09
C CYS A 409 26.88 23.20 -0.08
N PHE A 410 27.89 24.03 0.17
CA PHE A 410 28.87 24.43 -0.85
C PHE A 410 29.67 23.22 -1.32
N GLU A 411 30.16 22.39 -0.40
CA GLU A 411 30.86 21.15 -0.75
C GLU A 411 30.01 20.21 -1.62
N LEU A 412 28.75 20.00 -1.23
CA LEU A 412 27.82 19.19 -2.00
C LEU A 412 27.58 19.74 -3.42
N ILE A 413 27.49 21.06 -3.57
CA ILE A 413 27.34 21.74 -4.86
C ILE A 413 28.58 21.54 -5.70
N GLU A 414 29.77 21.77 -5.15
CA GLU A 414 31.03 21.62 -5.86
C GLU A 414 31.29 20.16 -6.28
N LEU A 415 31.02 19.19 -5.41
CA LEU A 415 31.07 17.76 -5.76
C LEU A 415 30.09 17.43 -6.89
N LYS A 416 28.93 18.05 -6.91
CA LYS A 416 27.95 17.84 -7.99
C LYS A 416 28.41 18.45 -9.29
N LYS A 417 28.93 19.70 -9.29
CA LYS A 417 29.51 20.36 -10.46
C LYS A 417 30.66 19.54 -11.05
N LYS A 418 31.56 19.06 -10.19
CA LYS A 418 32.69 18.21 -10.62
C LYS A 418 32.20 16.94 -11.32
N LYS A 419 31.22 16.23 -10.71
CA LYS A 419 30.59 15.04 -11.31
C LYS A 419 29.88 15.31 -12.62
N GLU A 420 29.25 16.47 -12.75
CA GLU A 420 28.58 16.88 -14.00
C GLU A 420 29.63 17.22 -15.10
N ALA A 421 30.68 17.91 -14.73
CA ALA A 421 31.79 18.21 -15.64
C ALA A 421 32.51 16.93 -16.13
N GLU A 422 32.74 15.94 -15.23
CA GLU A 422 33.35 14.65 -15.58
C GLU A 422 32.46 13.78 -16.52
N LYS A 423 31.17 14.03 -16.54
CA LYS A 423 30.26 13.36 -17.47
C LYS A 423 30.29 13.97 -18.87
N LEU A 424 30.61 15.25 -18.98
CA LEU A 424 30.61 15.99 -20.22
C LEU A 424 31.82 15.59 -21.05
N LEU A 425 31.61 15.12 -22.27
CA LEU A 425 32.66 14.69 -23.18
C LEU A 425 32.95 15.69 -24.31
N LYS A 426 31.89 16.15 -24.97
CA LYS A 426 31.96 17.13 -26.06
C LYS A 426 30.76 18.07 -26.00
N VAL A 427 30.92 19.31 -26.35
CA VAL A 427 29.87 20.32 -26.48
C VAL A 427 29.98 20.97 -27.87
N TRP A 428 28.83 21.20 -28.48
CA TRP A 428 28.65 21.96 -29.70
C TRP A 428 27.71 23.12 -29.41
N ASP A 429 28.25 24.22 -28.93
CA ASP A 429 27.49 25.36 -28.41
C ASP A 429 26.57 25.96 -29.48
N ASP A 430 27.05 26.14 -30.71
CA ASP A 430 26.25 26.69 -31.82
C ASP A 430 25.01 25.84 -32.16
N LEU A 431 25.09 24.54 -31.88
CA LEU A 431 23.97 23.60 -32.13
C LEU A 431 23.11 23.32 -30.87
N GLY A 432 23.56 23.80 -29.72
CA GLY A 432 22.96 23.48 -28.42
C GLY A 432 22.97 21.97 -28.11
N ILE A 433 24.03 21.27 -28.54
CA ILE A 433 24.15 19.82 -28.39
C ILE A 433 25.31 19.48 -27.47
N ARG A 434 25.14 18.52 -26.60
CA ARG A 434 26.18 17.99 -25.72
C ARG A 434 26.19 16.48 -25.71
N LEU A 435 27.40 15.90 -25.58
CA LEU A 435 27.66 14.47 -25.45
C LEU A 435 28.09 14.19 -24.02
N GLU A 436 27.38 13.29 -23.33
CA GLU A 436 27.65 12.95 -21.95
C GLU A 436 27.85 11.44 -21.76
N LYS A 437 28.71 11.08 -20.79
CA LYS A 437 28.76 9.70 -20.28
C LYS A 437 27.47 9.33 -19.57
N ALA A 438 26.93 8.13 -19.85
CA ALA A 438 25.78 7.54 -19.20
C ALA A 438 26.18 6.34 -18.34
N ARG A 439 25.20 5.76 -17.63
CA ARG A 439 25.44 4.57 -16.80
C ARG A 439 25.90 3.38 -17.66
N TRP A 440 26.69 2.50 -17.06
CA TRP A 440 27.22 1.27 -17.68
C TRP A 440 28.02 1.48 -18.94
N GLY A 441 28.74 2.64 -19.03
CA GLY A 441 29.60 2.93 -20.15
C GLY A 441 28.88 3.31 -21.44
N ARG A 442 27.61 3.66 -21.39
CA ARG A 442 26.85 4.23 -22.52
C ARG A 442 27.12 5.72 -22.67
N PHE A 443 26.58 6.29 -23.73
CA PHE A 443 26.71 7.73 -24.03
C PHE A 443 25.36 8.33 -24.38
N ASN A 444 25.18 9.58 -24.03
CA ASN A 444 23.96 10.35 -24.35
C ASN A 444 24.29 11.57 -25.16
N LEU A 445 23.67 11.71 -26.31
CA LEU A 445 23.66 12.95 -27.06
C LEU A 445 22.38 13.71 -26.69
N ILE A 446 22.52 14.95 -26.21
CA ILE A 446 21.41 15.74 -25.65
C ILE A 446 21.29 17.05 -26.38
N LYS A 447 20.05 17.39 -26.82
CA LYS A 447 19.67 18.68 -27.37
C LYS A 447 18.41 19.16 -26.67
N GLY A 448 18.53 20.16 -25.82
CA GLY A 448 17.43 20.65 -24.99
C GLY A 448 16.81 19.52 -24.15
N LYS A 449 15.53 19.18 -24.38
CA LYS A 449 14.82 18.08 -23.70
C LYS A 449 14.92 16.72 -24.41
N VAL A 450 15.53 16.67 -25.58
CA VAL A 450 15.63 15.44 -26.38
C VAL A 450 16.96 14.75 -26.09
N LYS A 451 16.88 13.45 -25.82
CA LYS A 451 18.04 12.60 -25.51
C LYS A 451 18.09 11.42 -26.47
N VAL A 452 19.25 11.18 -27.05
CA VAL A 452 19.58 10.02 -27.88
C VAL A 452 20.66 9.22 -27.18
N GLU A 453 20.39 7.95 -26.86
CA GLU A 453 21.29 7.07 -26.13
C GLU A 453 22.05 6.15 -27.11
N PHE A 454 23.35 5.95 -26.85
CA PHE A 454 24.24 5.11 -27.59
C PHE A 454 24.87 4.02 -26.71
N PRO A 455 25.08 2.80 -27.22
CA PRO A 455 25.61 1.68 -26.47
C PRO A 455 27.09 1.89 -26.07
N LYS A 456 27.53 1.08 -25.11
CA LYS A 456 28.97 1.00 -24.74
C LYS A 456 29.81 0.61 -25.95
N GLY A 457 30.96 1.27 -26.11
CA GLY A 457 31.85 1.01 -27.23
C GLY A 457 31.54 1.78 -28.52
N THR A 458 30.55 2.69 -28.49
CA THR A 458 30.35 3.61 -29.62
C THR A 458 31.58 4.49 -29.81
N ASP A 459 32.08 4.52 -31.03
CA ASP A 459 33.19 5.37 -31.41
C ASP A 459 32.77 6.85 -31.32
N LEU A 460 33.42 7.61 -30.42
CA LEU A 460 33.08 8.99 -30.13
C LEU A 460 33.58 9.96 -31.17
N ASP A 461 34.56 9.57 -32.00
CA ASP A 461 35.11 10.41 -33.05
C ASP A 461 34.18 10.53 -34.26
N LYS A 462 33.17 9.66 -34.34
CA LYS A 462 32.08 9.78 -35.31
C LYS A 462 31.14 10.98 -35.07
N PHE A 463 31.15 11.56 -33.87
CA PHE A 463 30.35 12.74 -33.57
C PHE A 463 31.13 14.02 -33.88
N ASN A 464 30.81 14.63 -34.98
CA ASN A 464 31.33 15.92 -35.39
C ASN A 464 30.24 16.93 -35.67
N GLU A 465 30.60 18.18 -35.84
CA GLU A 465 29.69 19.32 -36.00
C GLU A 465 28.73 19.15 -37.20
N ASN A 466 29.21 18.51 -38.28
CA ASN A 466 28.41 18.32 -39.50
C ASN A 466 27.34 17.26 -39.40
N ASN A 467 27.49 16.26 -38.50
CA ASN A 467 26.59 15.11 -38.46
C ASN A 467 25.79 14.98 -37.13
N VAL A 468 26.25 15.64 -36.05
CA VAL A 468 25.65 15.48 -34.72
C VAL A 468 24.19 15.92 -34.70
N GLY A 469 23.78 16.89 -35.53
CA GLY A 469 22.39 17.34 -35.66
C GLY A 469 21.45 16.31 -36.29
N ASP A 470 21.96 15.41 -37.14
CA ASP A 470 21.14 14.44 -37.87
C ASP A 470 20.58 13.33 -36.99
N TYR A 471 21.23 13.06 -35.88
CA TYR A 471 20.73 12.08 -34.90
C TYR A 471 19.40 12.48 -34.23
N PHE A 472 19.07 13.74 -34.25
CA PHE A 472 17.79 14.26 -33.75
C PHE A 472 16.69 14.34 -34.79
N LYS A 473 17.02 14.38 -36.09
CA LYS A 473 16.07 14.43 -37.20
C LYS A 473 15.28 13.12 -37.36
N LYS A 474 15.87 11.99 -37.03
CA LYS A 474 15.28 10.63 -37.17
C LYS A 474 14.33 10.22 -36.04
N LYS A 475 14.30 10.91 -34.90
CA LYS A 475 13.34 10.66 -33.82
C LYS A 475 12.26 11.73 -33.84
N LYS A 476 11.11 11.46 -34.50
CA LYS A 476 9.89 12.20 -34.18
C LYS A 476 9.69 12.13 -32.67
N PRO A 477 9.38 13.23 -31.97
CA PRO A 477 9.12 13.21 -30.54
C PRO A 477 8.00 12.19 -30.30
N LYS A 478 8.26 11.18 -29.47
CA LYS A 478 7.15 10.38 -28.90
C LYS A 478 6.22 11.38 -28.27
N LYS A 479 5.03 11.58 -28.89
CA LYS A 479 3.95 12.34 -28.27
C LYS A 479 3.85 11.78 -26.87
N SER A 480 4.11 12.61 -25.87
CA SER A 480 3.77 12.28 -24.48
C SER A 480 2.31 11.86 -24.54
N LYS A 481 2.02 10.60 -24.23
CA LYS A 481 0.64 10.22 -23.94
C LYS A 481 0.23 11.12 -22.80
N SER A 482 -0.49 12.18 -23.13
CA SER A 482 -1.24 12.93 -22.15
C SER A 482 -2.10 11.89 -21.45
N LYS A 483 -1.81 11.66 -20.19
CA LYS A 483 -2.72 10.90 -19.33
C LYS A 483 -4.05 11.67 -19.36
N LYS A 484 -4.95 11.19 -20.20
CA LYS A 484 -6.37 11.48 -20.01
C LYS A 484 -6.89 10.64 -18.86
#